data_5ed3f2d6588cf629e601dbc0afcccf00
#
_entry.id   5ed3f2d6588cf629e601dbc0afcccf00
#
_cell.length_a   1.000
_cell.length_b   1.000
_cell.length_c   1.000
_cell.angle_alpha   90.00
_cell.angle_beta   90.00
_cell.angle_gamma   90.00
#
_symmetry.space_group_name_H-M   'P 1'
#
loop_
_entity.id
_entity.type
_entity.pdbx_description
1 polymer ?
#
loop_
_entity_poly.entity_id
_entity_poly.type
_entity_poly.pdbx_seq_one_letter_code
_entity_poly.pdbx_strand_id
1 'polypeptide(L)'
;MNLSVKFRPNKIEQMVGHDDIREIFAKFIENKNIPHSLFFGSAGSGKTTMAKIIAKQMEYEFFELDGANLKSEDIRKIIAKFEGSFYLPLIFIDEFHRLSKTQQETLLIPMEEKKCIIIGATTENPKFTVSSGIRSRMMIFEFKPLSYDDLEKLLNDIQKSIYFQINQEAKEYLISSSSGDARSMLNLLEYALNIDKNIALKTLKTLRCSSFGEGSSSKDTHYNLISAMIKSLRGSDV
;
A
#
# COMPACT_ATOMS: atom_id res chain seq x y z
N MET A 1 -19.00 7.44 2.45
CA MET A 1 -18.75 6.35 1.47
C MET A 1 -17.24 6.14 1.44
N ASN A 2 -16.71 4.92 1.67
CA ASN A 2 -15.24 4.76 1.71
C ASN A 2 -14.72 4.40 0.30
N LEU A 3 -14.24 5.42 -0.43
CA LEU A 3 -13.75 5.23 -1.81
C LEU A 3 -12.55 4.28 -1.87
N SER A 4 -11.66 4.34 -0.91
CA SER A 4 -10.46 3.49 -0.87
C SER A 4 -10.78 2.00 -0.66
N VAL A 5 -11.95 1.68 -0.12
CA VAL A 5 -12.47 0.32 -0.01
C VAL A 5 -13.28 -0.06 -1.25
N LYS A 6 -14.18 0.83 -1.69
CA LYS A 6 -15.09 0.57 -2.83
C LYS A 6 -14.35 0.35 -4.14
N PHE A 7 -13.29 1.14 -4.40
CA PHE A 7 -12.50 1.08 -5.63
C PHE A 7 -11.21 0.26 -5.49
N ARG A 8 -11.11 -0.54 -4.42
CA ARG A 8 -9.99 -1.46 -4.29
C ARG A 8 -10.09 -2.54 -5.36
N PRO A 9 -9.05 -2.73 -6.20
CA PRO A 9 -9.05 -3.78 -7.22
C PRO A 9 -9.25 -5.17 -6.62
N ASN A 10 -9.94 -6.01 -7.38
CA ASN A 10 -10.19 -7.41 -7.00
C ASN A 10 -9.39 -8.41 -7.84
N LYS A 11 -8.78 -7.92 -8.93
CA LYS A 11 -7.95 -8.69 -9.85
C LYS A 11 -6.66 -7.92 -10.13
N ILE A 12 -5.60 -8.65 -10.48
CA ILE A 12 -4.28 -8.06 -10.71
C ILE A 12 -4.28 -7.09 -11.91
N GLU A 13 -5.10 -7.37 -12.92
CA GLU A 13 -5.23 -6.55 -14.13
C GLU A 13 -5.87 -5.19 -13.87
N GLN A 14 -6.65 -5.08 -12.79
CA GLN A 14 -7.33 -3.85 -12.37
C GLN A 14 -6.43 -2.94 -11.53
N MET A 15 -5.27 -3.44 -11.09
CA MET A 15 -4.35 -2.66 -10.29
C MET A 15 -3.59 -1.67 -11.17
N VAL A 16 -3.47 -0.43 -10.74
CA VAL A 16 -2.70 0.60 -11.43
C VAL A 16 -1.25 0.60 -10.95
N GLY A 17 -0.33 0.89 -11.86
CA GLY A 17 1.11 0.91 -11.58
C GLY A 17 1.73 -0.47 -11.33
N HIS A 18 3.02 -0.48 -11.05
CA HIS A 18 3.81 -1.68 -10.71
C HIS A 18 3.72 -2.81 -11.75
N ASP A 19 3.78 -2.47 -13.03
CA ASP A 19 3.55 -3.41 -14.13
C ASP A 19 4.45 -4.64 -14.02
N ASP A 20 5.75 -4.46 -13.75
CA ASP A 20 6.72 -5.54 -13.57
C ASP A 20 6.31 -6.50 -12.43
N ILE A 21 5.88 -5.95 -11.30
CA ILE A 21 5.45 -6.75 -10.14
C ILE A 21 4.15 -7.49 -10.46
N ARG A 22 3.22 -6.83 -11.14
CA ARG A 22 1.95 -7.44 -11.56
C ARG A 22 2.17 -8.60 -12.51
N GLU A 23 3.06 -8.46 -13.50
CA GLU A 23 3.41 -9.54 -14.42
C GLU A 23 4.02 -10.75 -13.70
N ILE A 24 4.92 -10.50 -12.75
CA ILE A 24 5.53 -11.57 -11.94
C ILE A 24 4.46 -12.30 -11.11
N PHE A 25 3.60 -11.55 -10.40
CA PHE A 25 2.55 -12.18 -9.59
C PHE A 25 1.45 -12.84 -10.42
N ALA A 26 1.14 -12.34 -11.62
CA ALA A 26 0.23 -13.03 -12.55
C ALA A 26 0.76 -14.44 -12.88
N LYS A 27 2.06 -14.59 -13.14
CA LYS A 27 2.69 -15.90 -13.39
C LYS A 27 2.69 -16.79 -12.14
N PHE A 28 2.94 -16.21 -10.95
CA PHE A 28 2.87 -16.99 -9.71
C PHE A 28 1.45 -17.51 -9.43
N ILE A 29 0.43 -16.71 -9.72
CA ILE A 29 -0.98 -17.09 -9.58
C ILE A 29 -1.33 -18.17 -10.60
N GLU A 30 -0.95 -18.00 -11.87
CA GLU A 30 -1.17 -18.98 -12.93
C GLU A 30 -0.55 -20.35 -12.57
N ASN A 31 0.68 -20.34 -12.06
CA ASN A 31 1.41 -21.53 -11.65
C ASN A 31 1.00 -22.06 -10.26
N LYS A 32 0.05 -21.41 -9.59
CA LYS A 32 -0.40 -21.75 -8.22
C LYS A 32 0.76 -21.88 -7.21
N ASN A 33 1.79 -21.09 -7.36
CA ASN A 33 2.98 -21.12 -6.52
C ASN A 33 3.37 -19.71 -6.05
N ILE A 34 2.76 -19.28 -4.95
CA ILE A 34 3.01 -17.96 -4.36
C ILE A 34 4.18 -18.06 -3.37
N PRO A 35 5.29 -17.33 -3.60
CA PRO A 35 6.40 -17.30 -2.65
C PRO A 35 6.06 -16.43 -1.44
N HIS A 36 6.69 -16.72 -0.30
CA HIS A 36 6.72 -15.75 0.78
C HIS A 36 7.34 -14.46 0.28
N SER A 37 6.69 -13.32 0.55
CA SER A 37 7.07 -12.07 -0.06
C SER A 37 7.08 -10.91 0.93
N LEU A 38 7.98 -9.97 0.74
CA LEU A 38 8.06 -8.74 1.50
C LEU A 38 7.89 -7.55 0.57
N PHE A 39 6.81 -6.81 0.76
CA PHE A 39 6.50 -5.61 0.00
C PHE A 39 7.00 -4.39 0.77
N PHE A 40 7.92 -3.62 0.23
CA PHE A 40 8.38 -2.40 0.86
C PHE A 40 8.15 -1.18 -0.03
N GLY A 41 7.95 -0.02 0.59
CA GLY A 41 7.73 1.23 -0.14
C GLY A 41 6.72 2.15 0.55
N SER A 42 6.42 3.29 -0.09
CA SER A 42 5.59 4.36 0.47
C SER A 42 4.19 3.89 0.86
N ALA A 43 3.54 4.60 1.79
CA ALA A 43 2.13 4.40 2.10
C ALA A 43 1.26 4.57 0.85
N GLY A 44 0.10 3.92 0.79
CA GLY A 44 -0.85 4.04 -0.30
C GLY A 44 -0.39 3.56 -1.68
N SER A 45 0.80 2.94 -1.79
CA SER A 45 1.35 2.41 -3.06
C SER A 45 0.73 1.07 -3.52
N GLY A 46 -0.18 0.47 -2.75
CA GLY A 46 -0.90 -0.73 -3.17
C GLY A 46 -0.45 -2.06 -2.55
N LYS A 47 0.49 -2.09 -1.60
CA LYS A 47 1.01 -3.32 -0.96
C LYS A 47 -0.09 -4.24 -0.40
N THR A 48 -0.94 -3.70 0.47
CA THR A 48 -2.08 -4.45 1.05
C THR A 48 -3.09 -4.87 -0.01
N THR A 49 -3.26 -4.05 -1.05
CA THR A 49 -4.15 -4.36 -2.18
C THR A 49 -3.64 -5.57 -2.96
N MET A 50 -2.35 -5.63 -3.28
CA MET A 50 -1.73 -6.77 -3.95
C MET A 50 -1.90 -8.06 -3.12
N ALA A 51 -1.64 -8.01 -1.81
CA ALA A 51 -1.80 -9.17 -0.95
C ALA A 51 -3.25 -9.70 -0.95
N LYS A 52 -4.25 -8.80 -0.90
CA LYS A 52 -5.67 -9.17 -0.95
C LYS A 52 -6.08 -9.75 -2.31
N ILE A 53 -5.53 -9.21 -3.41
CA ILE A 53 -5.74 -9.77 -4.76
C ILE A 53 -5.19 -11.20 -4.84
N ILE A 54 -3.95 -11.41 -4.38
CA ILE A 54 -3.31 -12.73 -4.37
C ILE A 54 -4.16 -13.72 -3.58
N ALA A 55 -4.56 -13.36 -2.35
CA ALA A 55 -5.39 -14.23 -1.53
C ALA A 55 -6.69 -14.62 -2.23
N LYS A 56 -7.36 -13.63 -2.85
CA LYS A 56 -8.64 -13.85 -3.55
C LYS A 56 -8.49 -14.73 -4.79
N GLN A 57 -7.47 -14.50 -5.63
CA GLN A 57 -7.26 -15.26 -6.85
C GLN A 57 -6.74 -16.68 -6.59
N MET A 58 -6.08 -16.90 -5.45
CA MET A 58 -5.60 -18.21 -5.00
C MET A 58 -6.60 -18.96 -4.10
N GLU A 59 -7.72 -18.33 -3.77
CA GLU A 59 -8.71 -18.85 -2.81
C GLU A 59 -8.12 -19.15 -1.43
N TYR A 60 -7.10 -18.38 -1.02
CA TYR A 60 -6.52 -18.46 0.31
C TYR A 60 -7.37 -17.70 1.34
N GLU A 61 -7.53 -18.24 2.53
CA GLU A 61 -8.11 -17.47 3.63
C GLU A 61 -7.11 -16.39 4.08
N PHE A 62 -7.56 -15.13 4.07
CA PHE A 62 -6.73 -13.96 4.30
C PHE A 62 -6.79 -13.48 5.74
N PHE A 63 -5.65 -13.47 6.41
CA PHE A 63 -5.48 -12.97 7.77
C PHE A 63 -4.59 -11.73 7.74
N GLU A 64 -5.16 -10.58 8.14
CA GLU A 64 -4.43 -9.31 8.23
C GLU A 64 -4.02 -9.06 9.68
N LEU A 65 -2.73 -8.99 9.93
CA LEU A 65 -2.13 -8.79 11.25
C LEU A 65 -1.29 -7.51 11.24
N ASP A 66 -1.29 -6.79 12.36
CA ASP A 66 -0.46 -5.60 12.58
C ASP A 66 0.82 -6.01 13.31
N GLY A 67 1.98 -5.75 12.69
CA GLY A 67 3.30 -6.08 13.26
C GLY A 67 3.56 -5.46 14.63
N ALA A 68 2.93 -4.32 14.94
CA ALA A 68 3.09 -3.66 16.25
C ALA A 68 2.42 -4.47 17.39
N ASN A 69 1.33 -5.17 17.10
CA ASN A 69 0.52 -5.87 18.10
C ASN A 69 0.60 -7.40 17.97
N LEU A 70 1.38 -7.91 17.00
CA LEU A 70 1.47 -9.33 16.71
C LEU A 70 2.09 -10.11 17.87
N LYS A 71 1.40 -11.19 18.27
CA LYS A 71 1.93 -12.20 19.19
C LYS A 71 2.24 -13.48 18.41
N SER A 72 3.33 -14.16 18.78
CA SER A 72 3.69 -15.46 18.15
C SER A 72 2.58 -16.51 18.24
N GLU A 73 1.73 -16.41 19.27
CA GLU A 73 0.56 -17.28 19.45
C GLU A 73 -0.51 -17.07 18.38
N ASP A 74 -0.66 -15.84 17.84
CA ASP A 74 -1.69 -15.55 16.85
C ASP A 74 -1.41 -16.31 15.55
N ILE A 75 -0.16 -16.37 15.14
CA ILE A 75 0.28 -17.15 13.97
C ILE A 75 0.06 -18.64 14.20
N ARG A 76 0.43 -19.16 15.38
CA ARG A 76 0.21 -20.58 15.72
C ARG A 76 -1.27 -20.93 15.70
N LYS A 77 -2.15 -20.08 16.24
CA LYS A 77 -3.61 -20.27 16.22
C LYS A 77 -4.17 -20.29 14.80
N ILE A 78 -3.67 -19.40 13.91
CA ILE A 78 -4.09 -19.40 12.51
C ILE A 78 -3.67 -20.73 11.87
N ILE A 79 -2.40 -21.11 11.97
CA ILE A 79 -1.87 -22.32 11.33
C ILE A 79 -2.60 -23.59 11.85
N ALA A 80 -2.85 -23.66 13.16
CA ALA A 80 -3.56 -24.80 13.76
C ALA A 80 -4.97 -25.02 13.20
N LYS A 81 -5.68 -23.96 12.76
CA LYS A 81 -6.99 -24.08 12.10
C LYS A 81 -6.92 -24.80 10.75
N PHE A 82 -5.75 -24.83 10.12
CA PHE A 82 -5.53 -25.43 8.80
C PHE A 82 -4.78 -26.77 8.87
N GLU A 83 -4.50 -27.29 10.07
CA GLU A 83 -3.90 -28.62 10.22
C GLU A 83 -4.83 -29.68 9.61
N GLY A 84 -4.29 -30.44 8.65
CA GLY A 84 -5.07 -31.44 7.90
C GLY A 84 -5.96 -30.86 6.78
N SER A 85 -5.94 -29.55 6.55
CA SER A 85 -6.66 -28.91 5.43
C SER A 85 -5.84 -28.93 4.14
N PHE A 86 -6.54 -29.05 3.00
CA PHE A 86 -5.92 -28.82 1.68
C PHE A 86 -5.75 -27.33 1.35
N TYR A 87 -6.35 -26.45 2.12
CA TYR A 87 -6.26 -25.00 1.94
C TYR A 87 -5.16 -24.42 2.79
N LEU A 88 -4.45 -23.41 2.27
CA LEU A 88 -3.42 -22.68 2.99
C LEU A 88 -3.93 -21.30 3.40
N PRO A 89 -3.63 -20.83 4.62
CA PRO A 89 -3.85 -19.45 5.00
C PRO A 89 -2.80 -18.55 4.37
N LEU A 90 -3.22 -17.33 3.93
CA LEU A 90 -2.32 -16.23 3.62
C LEU A 90 -2.31 -15.28 4.81
N ILE A 91 -1.18 -15.17 5.47
CA ILE A 91 -0.94 -14.27 6.59
C ILE A 91 -0.26 -13.02 6.06
N PHE A 92 -0.99 -11.91 6.04
CA PHE A 92 -0.46 -10.60 5.70
C PHE A 92 -0.08 -9.86 6.99
N ILE A 93 1.17 -9.45 7.10
CA ILE A 93 1.69 -8.72 8.27
C ILE A 93 2.01 -7.29 7.82
N ASP A 94 1.14 -6.34 8.18
CA ASP A 94 1.41 -4.92 7.96
C ASP A 94 2.42 -4.39 8.98
N GLU A 95 3.13 -3.32 8.64
CA GLU A 95 4.19 -2.73 9.48
C GLU A 95 5.22 -3.78 9.93
N PHE A 96 5.67 -4.67 9.02
CA PHE A 96 6.57 -5.80 9.30
C PHE A 96 7.84 -5.40 10.04
N HIS A 97 8.33 -4.17 9.84
CA HIS A 97 9.51 -3.62 10.53
C HIS A 97 9.33 -3.47 12.05
N ARG A 98 8.09 -3.52 12.56
CA ARG A 98 7.80 -3.46 14.00
C ARG A 98 7.95 -4.80 14.71
N LEU A 99 8.13 -5.89 13.97
CA LEU A 99 8.41 -7.18 14.56
C LEU A 99 9.80 -7.20 15.21
N SER A 100 9.87 -7.60 16.46
CA SER A 100 11.14 -7.93 17.10
C SER A 100 11.84 -9.09 16.39
N LYS A 101 13.15 -9.22 16.58
CA LYS A 101 13.92 -10.34 15.99
C LYS A 101 13.35 -11.70 16.41
N THR A 102 12.97 -11.86 17.67
CA THR A 102 12.36 -13.09 18.18
C THR A 102 11.04 -13.41 17.49
N GLN A 103 10.18 -12.40 17.25
CA GLN A 103 8.94 -12.59 16.51
C GLN A 103 9.21 -12.98 15.04
N GLN A 104 10.21 -12.36 14.39
CA GLN A 104 10.62 -12.74 13.05
C GLN A 104 11.10 -14.21 13.00
N GLU A 105 11.90 -14.64 13.98
CA GLU A 105 12.36 -16.03 14.07
C GLU A 105 11.22 -17.04 14.21
N THR A 106 10.13 -16.69 14.87
CA THR A 106 8.95 -17.58 14.98
C THR A 106 8.24 -17.85 13.66
N LEU A 107 8.50 -17.02 12.63
CA LEU A 107 7.95 -17.20 11.28
C LEU A 107 8.74 -18.23 10.45
N LEU A 108 9.99 -18.51 10.80
CA LEU A 108 10.88 -19.34 9.98
C LEU A 108 10.35 -20.77 9.81
N ILE A 109 9.94 -21.40 10.89
CA ILE A 109 9.43 -22.79 10.87
C ILE A 109 8.17 -22.89 10.00
N PRO A 110 7.10 -22.08 10.20
CA PRO A 110 5.93 -22.10 9.34
C PRO A 110 6.22 -21.86 7.86
N MET A 111 7.22 -21.02 7.55
CA MET A 111 7.63 -20.76 6.17
C MET A 111 8.30 -21.99 5.54
N GLU A 112 9.25 -22.62 6.26
CA GLU A 112 9.97 -23.81 5.79
C GLU A 112 9.03 -25.01 5.60
N GLU A 113 8.12 -25.21 6.51
CA GLU A 113 7.13 -26.30 6.45
C GLU A 113 5.97 -26.03 5.48
N LYS A 114 5.95 -24.86 4.81
CA LYS A 114 4.90 -24.44 3.88
C LYS A 114 3.49 -24.55 4.46
N LYS A 115 3.34 -24.28 5.76
CA LYS A 115 2.04 -24.33 6.46
C LYS A 115 1.16 -23.10 6.18
N CYS A 116 1.75 -22.04 5.66
CA CYS A 116 1.05 -20.80 5.30
C CYS A 116 1.85 -20.07 4.24
N ILE A 117 1.21 -19.10 3.57
CA ILE A 117 1.91 -18.09 2.79
C ILE A 117 2.02 -16.82 3.66
N ILE A 118 3.22 -16.26 3.77
CA ILE A 118 3.46 -15.02 4.50
C ILE A 118 3.80 -13.91 3.51
N ILE A 119 3.05 -12.81 3.59
CA ILE A 119 3.34 -11.58 2.87
C ILE A 119 3.50 -10.47 3.92
N GLY A 120 4.71 -9.92 4.04
CA GLY A 120 4.96 -8.76 4.88
C GLY A 120 4.82 -7.46 4.10
N ALA A 121 4.39 -6.38 4.75
CA ALA A 121 4.44 -5.03 4.21
C ALA A 121 5.20 -4.10 5.16
N THR A 122 6.00 -3.20 4.60
CA THR A 122 6.78 -2.22 5.38
C THR A 122 6.99 -0.94 4.58
N THR A 123 7.12 0.17 5.29
CA THR A 123 7.58 1.44 4.70
C THR A 123 9.09 1.62 4.80
N GLU A 124 9.77 0.81 5.60
CA GLU A 124 11.19 0.89 5.84
C GLU A 124 11.99 -0.06 4.95
N ASN A 125 13.28 0.27 4.73
CA ASN A 125 14.15 -0.57 3.91
C ASN A 125 14.43 -1.91 4.62
N PRO A 126 14.07 -3.05 3.99
CA PRO A 126 14.22 -4.37 4.60
C PRO A 126 15.65 -4.76 4.98
N LYS A 127 16.65 -4.13 4.38
CA LYS A 127 18.08 -4.39 4.71
C LYS A 127 18.40 -4.09 6.17
N PHE A 128 17.68 -3.14 6.78
CA PHE A 128 17.97 -2.67 8.14
C PHE A 128 17.01 -3.25 9.19
N THR A 129 15.80 -3.61 8.79
CA THR A 129 14.71 -3.94 9.72
C THR A 129 14.39 -5.44 9.76
N VAL A 130 14.80 -6.19 8.72
CA VAL A 130 14.45 -7.60 8.59
C VAL A 130 15.70 -8.48 8.78
N SER A 131 15.57 -9.53 9.60
CA SER A 131 16.64 -10.47 9.88
C SER A 131 17.12 -11.21 8.62
N SER A 132 18.37 -11.64 8.61
CA SER A 132 18.94 -12.38 7.47
C SER A 132 18.19 -13.69 7.20
N GLY A 133 17.74 -14.37 8.25
CA GLY A 133 16.94 -15.60 8.14
C GLY A 133 15.66 -15.41 7.37
N ILE A 134 14.91 -14.34 7.65
CA ILE A 134 13.70 -13.98 6.91
C ILE A 134 14.04 -13.56 5.49
N ARG A 135 15.05 -12.68 5.30
CA ARG A 135 15.40 -12.20 3.95
C ARG A 135 15.82 -13.31 2.99
N SER A 136 16.43 -14.38 3.48
CA SER A 136 16.80 -15.51 2.64
C SER A 136 15.61 -16.38 2.19
N ARG A 137 14.43 -16.22 2.81
CA ARG A 137 13.23 -17.01 2.57
C ARG A 137 12.08 -16.22 1.95
N MET A 138 12.22 -14.89 1.82
CA MET A 138 11.21 -14.03 1.21
C MET A 138 11.74 -13.37 -0.06
N MET A 139 10.90 -13.28 -1.08
CA MET A 139 11.14 -12.42 -2.23
C MET A 139 10.80 -10.97 -1.85
N ILE A 140 11.67 -10.03 -2.20
CA ILE A 140 11.50 -8.62 -1.82
C ILE A 140 11.08 -7.83 -3.05
N PHE A 141 9.96 -7.10 -2.93
CA PHE A 141 9.40 -6.27 -3.99
C PHE A 141 9.28 -4.83 -3.54
N GLU A 142 9.79 -3.90 -4.35
CA GLU A 142 9.70 -2.46 -4.09
C GLU A 142 8.45 -1.86 -4.72
N PHE A 143 7.54 -1.37 -3.87
CA PHE A 143 6.36 -0.62 -4.29
C PHE A 143 6.67 0.88 -4.30
N LYS A 144 7.05 1.41 -5.45
CA LYS A 144 7.33 2.83 -5.63
C LYS A 144 6.05 3.67 -5.46
N PRO A 145 6.16 4.98 -5.18
CA PRO A 145 5.02 5.87 -5.30
C PRO A 145 4.39 5.75 -6.69
N LEU A 146 3.05 5.77 -6.75
CA LEU A 146 2.34 5.74 -8.04
C LEU A 146 2.67 6.98 -8.88
N SER A 147 2.80 6.80 -10.17
CA SER A 147 3.02 7.91 -11.11
C SER A 147 1.77 8.79 -11.22
N TYR A 148 1.95 9.99 -11.79
CA TYR A 148 0.81 10.85 -12.13
C TYR A 148 -0.19 10.12 -13.01
N ASP A 149 0.29 9.43 -14.05
CA ASP A 149 -0.54 8.70 -15.02
C ASP A 149 -1.31 7.54 -14.37
N ASP A 150 -0.71 6.86 -13.39
CA ASP A 150 -1.39 5.79 -12.63
C ASP A 150 -2.55 6.34 -11.79
N LEU A 151 -2.31 7.45 -11.10
CA LEU A 151 -3.35 8.12 -10.30
C LEU A 151 -4.43 8.74 -11.18
N GLU A 152 -4.07 9.26 -12.35
CA GLU A 152 -5.03 9.76 -13.32
C GLU A 152 -5.92 8.65 -13.87
N LYS A 153 -5.35 7.48 -14.22
CA LYS A 153 -6.12 6.30 -14.61
C LYS A 153 -7.11 5.89 -13.53
N LEU A 154 -6.66 5.82 -12.27
CA LEU A 154 -7.51 5.50 -11.14
C LEU A 154 -8.66 6.50 -10.99
N LEU A 155 -8.38 7.80 -11.10
CA LEU A 155 -9.40 8.84 -11.02
C LEU A 155 -10.41 8.74 -12.15
N ASN A 156 -9.96 8.49 -13.38
CA ASN A 156 -10.82 8.31 -14.55
C ASN A 156 -11.74 7.08 -14.39
N ASP A 157 -11.26 5.98 -13.81
CA ASP A 157 -12.08 4.80 -13.54
C ASP A 157 -13.15 5.06 -12.46
N ILE A 158 -12.82 5.88 -11.49
CA ILE A 158 -13.81 6.35 -10.50
C ILE A 158 -14.87 7.23 -11.16
N GLN A 159 -14.50 8.16 -12.06
CA GLN A 159 -15.43 9.01 -12.78
C GLN A 159 -16.41 8.23 -13.67
N LYS A 160 -16.01 7.07 -14.21
CA LYS A 160 -16.92 6.17 -14.93
C LYS A 160 -18.02 5.57 -14.02
N SER A 161 -17.73 5.44 -12.74
CA SER A 161 -18.60 4.77 -11.77
C SER A 161 -19.39 5.73 -10.88
N ILE A 162 -18.89 6.93 -10.69
CA ILE A 162 -19.49 7.98 -9.86
C ILE A 162 -19.49 9.29 -10.65
N TYR A 163 -20.67 9.90 -10.79
CA TYR A 163 -20.79 11.19 -11.47
C TYR A 163 -20.30 12.31 -10.56
N PHE A 164 -19.26 13.03 -11.01
CA PHE A 164 -18.80 14.31 -10.48
C PHE A 164 -18.04 15.10 -11.55
N GLN A 165 -17.99 16.41 -11.37
CA GLN A 165 -17.24 17.32 -12.23
C GLN A 165 -16.00 17.82 -11.50
N ILE A 166 -14.88 17.85 -12.20
CA ILE A 166 -13.61 18.39 -11.71
C ILE A 166 -12.91 19.08 -12.90
N ASN A 167 -12.53 20.33 -12.72
CA ASN A 167 -11.77 21.04 -13.76
C ASN A 167 -10.30 20.58 -13.77
N GLN A 168 -9.57 20.93 -14.84
CA GLN A 168 -8.20 20.48 -15.03
C GLN A 168 -7.26 20.91 -13.88
N GLU A 169 -7.36 22.15 -13.40
CA GLU A 169 -6.53 22.65 -12.29
C GLU A 169 -6.78 21.89 -10.97
N ALA A 170 -8.04 21.61 -10.66
CA ALA A 170 -8.42 20.84 -9.48
C ALA A 170 -7.96 19.37 -9.58
N LYS A 171 -8.04 18.77 -10.77
CA LYS A 171 -7.56 17.42 -11.06
C LYS A 171 -6.05 17.31 -10.86
N GLU A 172 -5.29 18.24 -11.45
CA GLU A 172 -3.83 18.31 -11.28
C GLU A 172 -3.43 18.48 -9.82
N TYR A 173 -4.13 19.35 -9.10
CA TYR A 173 -3.89 19.55 -7.68
C TYR A 173 -4.20 18.29 -6.85
N LEU A 174 -5.33 17.62 -7.10
CA LEU A 174 -5.73 16.39 -6.41
C LEU A 174 -4.67 15.29 -6.56
N ILE A 175 -4.18 15.08 -7.78
CA ILE A 175 -3.18 14.07 -8.09
C ILE A 175 -1.81 14.47 -7.50
N SER A 176 -1.32 15.67 -7.81
CA SER A 176 0.02 16.09 -7.41
C SER A 176 0.18 16.20 -5.89
N SER A 177 -0.86 16.68 -5.19
CA SER A 177 -0.84 16.81 -3.74
C SER A 177 -0.80 15.46 -3.00
N SER A 178 -1.18 14.35 -3.65
CA SER A 178 -1.13 13.02 -3.05
C SER A 178 0.27 12.40 -3.02
N SER A 179 1.24 12.95 -3.79
CA SER A 179 2.62 12.47 -3.83
C SER A 179 2.76 10.96 -4.14
N GLY A 180 1.88 10.42 -4.98
CA GLY A 180 1.90 9.00 -5.35
C GLY A 180 1.17 8.06 -4.38
N ASP A 181 0.49 8.60 -3.37
CA ASP A 181 -0.35 7.85 -2.42
C ASP A 181 -1.82 7.84 -2.89
N ALA A 182 -2.27 6.70 -3.44
CA ALA A 182 -3.65 6.54 -3.88
C ALA A 182 -4.66 6.68 -2.75
N ARG A 183 -4.34 6.24 -1.54
CA ARG A 183 -5.24 6.35 -0.38
C ARG A 183 -5.46 7.82 -0.01
N SER A 184 -4.38 8.60 0.01
CA SER A 184 -4.45 10.05 0.27
C SER A 184 -5.29 10.76 -0.78
N MET A 185 -5.10 10.45 -2.08
CA MET A 185 -5.90 11.01 -3.17
C MET A 185 -7.39 10.66 -3.02
N LEU A 186 -7.69 9.38 -2.76
CA LEU A 186 -9.06 8.90 -2.63
C LEU A 186 -9.79 9.51 -1.42
N ASN A 187 -9.10 9.66 -0.29
CA ASN A 187 -9.66 10.29 0.90
C ASN A 187 -9.97 11.77 0.64
N LEU A 188 -9.04 12.51 0.01
CA LEU A 188 -9.28 13.92 -0.32
C LEU A 188 -10.45 14.07 -1.32
N LEU A 189 -10.52 13.20 -2.33
CA LEU A 189 -11.64 13.14 -3.27
C LEU A 189 -12.97 12.85 -2.55
N GLU A 190 -12.97 11.89 -1.63
CA GLU A 190 -14.17 11.52 -0.86
C GLU A 190 -14.67 12.68 -0.02
N TYR A 191 -13.79 13.39 0.68
CA TYR A 191 -14.16 14.57 1.46
C TYR A 191 -14.72 15.68 0.56
N ALA A 192 -14.12 15.91 -0.60
CA ALA A 192 -14.62 16.90 -1.56
C ALA A 192 -16.02 16.53 -2.08
N LEU A 193 -16.24 15.26 -2.42
CA LEU A 193 -17.54 14.74 -2.89
C LEU A 193 -18.65 14.82 -1.84
N ASN A 194 -18.32 14.77 -0.57
CA ASN A 194 -19.28 14.95 0.53
C ASN A 194 -19.73 16.41 0.66
N ILE A 195 -18.98 17.37 0.09
CA ILE A 195 -19.33 18.80 0.08
C ILE A 195 -20.11 19.13 -1.19
N ASP A 196 -19.54 18.82 -2.36
CA ASP A 196 -20.14 19.12 -3.66
C ASP A 196 -19.65 18.10 -4.71
N LYS A 197 -20.55 17.79 -5.66
CA LYS A 197 -20.20 17.01 -6.85
C LYS A 197 -19.43 17.80 -7.91
N ASN A 198 -19.44 19.13 -7.82
CA ASN A 198 -18.60 20.01 -8.62
C ASN A 198 -17.36 20.42 -7.81
N ILE A 199 -16.28 19.68 -8.02
CA ILE A 199 -15.07 19.80 -7.21
C ILE A 199 -14.25 20.99 -7.66
N ALA A 200 -14.21 22.03 -6.82
CA ALA A 200 -13.41 23.22 -7.04
C ALA A 200 -12.01 23.10 -6.39
N LEU A 201 -11.01 23.70 -7.04
CA LEU A 201 -9.63 23.77 -6.52
C LEU A 201 -9.57 24.36 -5.10
N LYS A 202 -10.36 25.42 -4.83
CA LYS A 202 -10.44 26.06 -3.51
C LYS A 202 -10.85 25.05 -2.42
N THR A 203 -11.85 24.22 -2.70
CA THR A 203 -12.34 23.19 -1.77
C THR A 203 -11.23 22.18 -1.43
N LEU A 204 -10.50 21.67 -2.45
CA LEU A 204 -9.39 20.74 -2.25
C LEU A 204 -8.27 21.35 -1.41
N LYS A 205 -7.88 22.60 -1.68
CA LYS A 205 -6.85 23.31 -0.91
C LYS A 205 -7.27 23.48 0.55
N THR A 206 -8.51 23.89 0.81
CA THR A 206 -9.03 24.04 2.18
C THR A 206 -9.04 22.72 2.93
N LEU A 207 -9.54 21.65 2.32
CA LEU A 207 -9.56 20.31 2.91
C LEU A 207 -8.15 19.78 3.22
N ARG A 208 -7.19 20.03 2.33
CA ARG A 208 -5.79 19.63 2.55
C ARG A 208 -5.15 20.36 3.72
N CYS A 209 -5.35 21.67 3.83
CA CYS A 209 -4.84 22.45 4.96
C CYS A 209 -5.45 21.99 6.29
N SER A 210 -6.73 21.67 6.32
CA SER A 210 -7.42 21.15 7.52
C SER A 210 -6.94 19.78 7.95
N SER A 211 -6.50 18.93 7.01
CA SER A 211 -5.97 17.60 7.31
C SER A 211 -4.55 17.61 7.87
N PHE A 212 -3.81 18.71 7.73
CA PHE A 212 -2.45 18.89 8.26
C PHE A 212 -2.41 19.72 9.57
N GLY A 213 -3.55 20.24 10.03
CA GLY A 213 -3.68 20.89 11.33
C GLY A 213 -3.73 19.84 12.44
N GLU A 214 -2.70 19.83 13.30
CA GLU A 214 -2.56 19.04 14.53
C GLU A 214 -2.15 17.57 14.31
N GLY A 215 -0.86 17.32 14.07
CA GLY A 215 -0.28 15.99 14.27
C GLY A 215 0.81 15.52 13.32
N SER A 216 1.24 16.30 12.33
CA SER A 216 2.38 15.91 11.51
C SER A 216 3.69 16.25 12.20
N SER A 217 4.41 15.19 12.59
CA SER A 217 5.78 15.28 13.12
C SER A 217 6.70 16.08 12.18
N SER A 218 7.66 16.78 12.78
CA SER A 218 8.65 17.70 12.20
C SER A 218 9.41 17.24 10.94
N LYS A 219 9.21 16.02 10.45
CA LYS A 219 9.90 15.46 9.26
C LYS A 219 9.35 15.98 7.92
N ASP A 220 8.04 16.20 7.81
CA ASP A 220 7.44 16.65 6.54
C ASP A 220 7.67 18.15 6.29
N THR A 221 7.81 18.93 7.39
CA THR A 221 8.15 20.34 7.29
C THR A 221 9.59 20.55 6.80
N HIS A 222 10.52 19.66 7.17
CA HIS A 222 11.91 19.68 6.67
C HIS A 222 12.01 19.36 5.17
N TYR A 223 11.22 18.41 4.66
CA TYR A 223 11.21 18.08 3.22
C TYR A 223 10.66 19.22 2.36
N ASN A 224 9.62 19.90 2.82
CA ASN A 224 9.05 21.06 2.13
C ASN A 224 9.99 22.26 2.17
N LEU A 225 10.68 22.51 3.28
CA LEU A 225 11.70 23.55 3.43
C LEU A 225 12.93 23.27 2.53
N ILE A 226 13.41 22.05 2.47
CA ILE A 226 14.54 21.66 1.62
C ILE A 226 14.16 21.79 0.14
N SER A 227 12.96 21.36 -0.26
CA SER A 227 12.47 21.54 -1.64
C SER A 227 12.29 23.00 -2.03
N ALA A 228 11.80 23.84 -1.12
CA ALA A 228 11.69 25.29 -1.33
C ALA A 228 13.09 25.94 -1.42
N MET A 229 14.03 25.53 -0.58
CA MET A 229 15.40 26.01 -0.59
C MET A 229 16.17 25.61 -1.85
N ILE A 230 16.00 24.39 -2.34
CA ILE A 230 16.58 23.92 -3.61
C ILE A 230 16.01 24.70 -4.80
N LYS A 231 14.70 25.01 -4.79
CA LYS A 231 14.07 25.83 -5.83
C LYS A 231 14.57 27.27 -5.80
N SER A 232 14.79 27.86 -4.64
CA SER A 232 15.31 29.22 -4.51
C SER A 232 16.79 29.31 -4.94
N LEU A 233 17.60 28.30 -4.65
CA LEU A 233 19.00 28.23 -5.08
C LEU A 233 19.16 28.01 -6.58
N ARG A 234 18.22 27.31 -7.24
CA ARG A 234 18.19 27.14 -8.71
C ARG A 234 17.66 28.37 -9.46
N GLY A 235 16.94 29.26 -8.80
CA GLY A 235 16.43 30.53 -9.38
C GLY A 235 17.35 31.71 -9.18
N SER A 236 18.55 31.54 -8.62
CA SER A 236 19.49 32.64 -8.31
C SER A 236 20.75 32.67 -9.19
N ASP A 237 20.71 32.01 -10.37
CA ASP A 237 21.74 32.18 -11.40
C ASP A 237 21.16 33.06 -12.53
N VAL A 238 21.23 34.37 -12.34
CA VAL A 238 21.33 35.40 -13.38
C VAL A 238 22.29 36.46 -12.89
#